data_ee2bf84197083b564d5458a68acc8d19
#
_entry.id   ee2bf84197083b564d5458a68acc8d19
#
_cell.length_a   1.000
_cell.length_b   1.000
_cell.length_c   1.000
_cell.angle_alpha   90.00
_cell.angle_beta   90.00
_cell.angle_gamma   90.00
#
_symmetry.space_group_name_H-M   'P 1'
#
loop_
_entity.id
_entity.type
_entity.pdbx_description
1 polymer ?
#
loop_
_entity_poly.entity_id
_entity_poly.type
_entity_poly.pdbx_seq_one_letter_code
_entity_poly.pdbx_strand_id
1 'polypeptide(L)'
;MTTYTRKVSAMRAAVHDTFGGPEVLRIEDRPIPTPSPREVLVRVVAASVNSADSRIRGRRFPRGFGGVAPLMFGVRLPRIPVLGGSFSGVVEAVGADVTGVAPGNVVAGTTGMAMGAHAEFVAVRADRVVSVPEGVSHDDAAGVIFGGLTALWFLRDRAEVQLGRSVLVVGASGAVGTMAVQLARLAGASVTGVCSAANADLVRSLGAERVIDHRAVDVTTLPDRFDVVLDAVGVLDRHTGRRLLTPDGVLLLAVASLADTVLARGNVKAGSGPERASDLAHLLDLVAKGEVRVVLDDVLPLDRIAEAHARVDSGRKVGSLIVRP
;
A
#
# COMPACT_ATOMS: atom_id res chain seq x y z
N MET A 1 -8.65 22.49 43.22
CA MET A 1 -7.51 21.65 42.75
C MET A 1 -7.57 21.57 41.23
N THR A 2 -6.82 22.43 40.56
CA THR A 2 -6.80 22.52 39.11
C THR A 2 -5.81 21.47 38.62
N THR A 3 -6.32 20.37 38.04
CA THR A 3 -5.50 19.33 37.45
C THR A 3 -4.83 19.92 36.19
N TYR A 4 -3.55 20.23 36.28
CA TYR A 4 -2.71 20.64 35.17
C TYR A 4 -2.54 19.41 34.24
N THR A 5 -3.38 19.26 33.25
CA THR A 5 -3.17 18.32 32.17
C THR A 5 -1.93 18.81 31.40
N ARG A 6 -0.81 18.16 31.58
CA ARG A 6 0.43 18.42 30.86
C ARG A 6 0.11 18.26 29.37
N LYS A 7 0.00 19.40 28.67
CA LYS A 7 -0.16 19.38 27.20
C LYS A 7 1.07 18.70 26.64
N VAL A 8 0.93 17.48 26.18
CA VAL A 8 2.00 16.77 25.46
C VAL A 8 2.31 17.63 24.23
N SER A 9 3.45 18.26 24.20
CA SER A 9 3.85 19.18 23.11
C SER A 9 4.69 18.50 22.04
N ALA A 10 5.10 17.25 22.26
CA ALA A 10 5.94 16.47 21.38
C ALA A 10 5.37 15.06 21.21
N MET A 11 5.65 14.47 20.06
CA MET A 11 5.32 13.10 19.67
C MET A 11 6.57 12.37 19.21
N ARG A 12 6.58 11.06 19.37
CA ARG A 12 7.62 10.21 18.79
C ARG A 12 7.34 9.99 17.30
N ALA A 13 8.38 10.12 16.48
CA ALA A 13 8.29 9.91 15.05
C ALA A 13 9.54 9.18 14.52
N ALA A 14 9.35 8.31 13.52
CA ALA A 14 10.45 7.69 12.79
C ALA A 14 10.91 8.64 11.69
N VAL A 15 12.13 9.16 11.83
CA VAL A 15 12.69 10.16 10.92
C VAL A 15 13.89 9.64 10.16
N HIS A 16 14.11 10.22 8.99
CA HIS A 16 15.35 10.09 8.23
C HIS A 16 15.76 11.45 7.65
N ASP A 17 17.00 11.87 7.90
CA ASP A 17 17.54 13.14 7.39
C ASP A 17 18.47 12.92 6.19
N THR A 18 18.79 11.67 5.91
CA THR A 18 19.59 11.27 4.75
C THR A 18 18.92 10.12 4.03
N PHE A 19 19.20 9.98 2.75
CA PHE A 19 18.80 8.80 1.98
C PHE A 19 19.78 7.66 2.27
N GLY A 20 19.26 6.43 2.36
CA GLY A 20 20.11 5.28 2.63
C GLY A 20 19.34 3.99 2.85
N GLY A 21 20.00 3.01 3.46
CA GLY A 21 19.40 1.77 3.94
C GLY A 21 18.52 2.01 5.18
N PRO A 22 17.95 0.93 5.76
CA PRO A 22 17.09 1.03 6.95
C PRO A 22 17.76 1.72 8.16
N GLU A 23 19.07 1.67 8.24
CA GLU A 23 19.90 2.23 9.31
C GLU A 23 19.83 3.76 9.43
N VAL A 24 19.33 4.46 8.41
CA VAL A 24 19.13 5.93 8.46
C VAL A 24 17.89 6.33 9.26
N LEU A 25 17.02 5.38 9.59
CA LEU A 25 15.83 5.62 10.39
C LEU A 25 16.15 5.64 11.87
N ARG A 26 15.63 6.66 12.57
CA ARG A 26 15.75 6.79 14.01
C ARG A 26 14.46 7.37 14.60
N ILE A 27 14.23 7.15 15.88
CA ILE A 27 13.10 7.76 16.60
C ILE A 27 13.55 9.09 17.16
N GLU A 28 12.72 10.12 16.94
CA GLU A 28 12.93 11.45 17.50
C GLU A 28 11.62 12.02 18.03
N ASP A 29 11.74 12.91 18.99
CA ASP A 29 10.65 13.77 19.43
C ASP A 29 10.47 14.90 18.42
N ARG A 30 9.24 15.03 17.91
CA ARG A 30 8.82 16.07 16.97
C ARG A 30 7.60 16.83 17.54
N PRO A 31 7.41 18.08 17.17
CA PRO A 31 6.18 18.79 17.55
C PRO A 31 4.94 18.04 17.04
N ILE A 32 3.90 17.94 17.86
CA ILE A 32 2.60 17.45 17.40
C ILE A 32 2.05 18.44 16.37
N PRO A 33 1.66 17.98 15.16
CA PRO A 33 1.11 18.88 14.15
C PRO A 33 -0.23 19.48 14.60
N THR A 34 -0.44 20.74 14.26
CA THR A 34 -1.74 21.37 14.44
C THR A 34 -2.54 21.20 13.14
N PRO A 35 -3.74 20.63 13.19
CA PRO A 35 -4.54 20.47 11.97
C PRO A 35 -4.96 21.83 11.42
N SER A 36 -4.82 22.00 10.10
CA SER A 36 -5.36 23.15 9.39
C SER A 36 -6.91 23.09 9.35
N PRO A 37 -7.62 24.16 8.89
CA PRO A 37 -9.09 24.21 8.97
C PRO A 37 -9.82 23.01 8.37
N ARG A 38 -9.24 22.34 7.34
CA ARG A 38 -9.84 21.17 6.66
C ARG A 38 -9.17 19.83 7.00
N GLU A 39 -8.33 19.82 8.04
CA GLU A 39 -7.62 18.61 8.46
C GLU A 39 -8.14 18.08 9.80
N VAL A 40 -7.88 16.82 10.02
CA VAL A 40 -8.04 16.13 11.28
C VAL A 40 -6.66 15.75 11.81
N LEU A 41 -6.47 15.87 13.12
CA LEU A 41 -5.34 15.29 13.82
C LEU A 41 -5.74 13.89 14.28
N VAL A 42 -5.00 12.88 13.84
CA VAL A 42 -5.25 11.50 14.21
C VAL A 42 -4.10 10.99 15.07
N ARG A 43 -4.43 10.43 16.22
CA ARG A 43 -3.52 9.62 17.02
C ARG A 43 -3.44 8.26 16.35
N VAL A 44 -2.28 7.96 15.77
CA VAL A 44 -2.04 6.74 14.99
C VAL A 44 -1.96 5.55 15.94
N VAL A 45 -2.68 4.48 15.62
CA VAL A 45 -2.62 3.20 16.32
C VAL A 45 -1.87 2.16 15.50
N ALA A 46 -2.03 2.21 14.18
CA ALA A 46 -1.34 1.34 13.24
C ALA A 46 -1.02 2.09 11.95
N ALA A 47 0.18 1.90 11.42
CA ALA A 47 0.59 2.42 10.12
C ALA A 47 1.29 1.32 9.31
N SER A 48 1.06 1.28 7.99
CA SER A 48 1.72 0.29 7.15
C SER A 48 3.09 0.76 6.68
N VAL A 49 4.05 -0.17 6.64
CA VAL A 49 5.36 0.02 5.98
C VAL A 49 5.35 -0.72 4.65
N ASN A 50 5.49 0.02 3.57
CA ASN A 50 5.32 -0.52 2.22
C ASN A 50 6.50 -0.20 1.29
N SER A 51 6.43 -0.69 0.06
CA SER A 51 7.51 -0.51 -0.91
C SER A 51 7.72 0.94 -1.35
N ALA A 52 6.70 1.81 -1.25
CA ALA A 52 6.86 3.22 -1.56
C ALA A 52 7.73 3.91 -0.51
N ASP A 53 7.48 3.63 0.79
CA ASP A 53 8.29 4.15 1.90
C ASP A 53 9.76 3.76 1.72
N SER A 54 10.01 2.47 1.46
CA SER A 54 11.36 1.95 1.23
C SER A 54 12.06 2.57 0.03
N ARG A 55 11.33 2.78 -1.08
CA ARG A 55 11.87 3.42 -2.29
C ARG A 55 12.20 4.87 -2.07
N ILE A 56 11.34 5.62 -1.39
CA ILE A 56 11.57 7.04 -1.06
C ILE A 56 12.78 7.15 -0.16
N ARG A 57 12.84 6.43 0.95
CA ARG A 57 13.97 6.41 1.88
C ARG A 57 15.30 6.07 1.19
N GLY A 58 15.29 5.02 0.37
CA GLY A 58 16.49 4.50 -0.29
C GLY A 58 16.81 5.14 -1.64
N ARG A 59 15.98 6.06 -2.16
CA ARG A 59 16.06 6.60 -3.54
C ARG A 59 16.12 5.50 -4.61
N ARG A 60 15.47 4.35 -4.35
CA ARG A 60 15.47 3.18 -5.24
C ARG A 60 14.21 3.14 -6.09
N PHE A 61 14.05 4.13 -6.94
CA PHE A 61 12.91 4.25 -7.85
C PHE A 61 13.04 3.28 -9.05
N PRO A 62 11.92 2.88 -9.67
CA PRO A 62 11.94 2.11 -10.90
C PRO A 62 12.78 2.79 -11.98
N ARG A 63 13.31 1.99 -12.91
CA ARG A 63 14.20 2.45 -13.98
C ARG A 63 13.64 3.68 -14.71
N GLY A 64 14.46 4.72 -14.87
CA GLY A 64 14.14 5.98 -15.54
C GLY A 64 13.57 7.06 -14.63
N PHE A 65 13.04 6.76 -13.44
CA PHE A 65 12.53 7.77 -12.50
C PHE A 65 13.63 8.52 -11.74
N GLY A 66 14.87 8.07 -11.77
CA GLY A 66 15.99 8.67 -11.03
C GLY A 66 16.24 10.14 -11.35
N GLY A 67 15.84 10.65 -12.53
CA GLY A 67 15.94 12.06 -12.90
C GLY A 67 14.78 12.93 -12.38
N VAL A 68 13.59 12.35 -12.23
CA VAL A 68 12.37 13.10 -11.83
C VAL A 68 12.13 13.02 -10.32
N ALA A 69 12.35 11.87 -9.72
CA ALA A 69 12.10 11.62 -8.30
C ALA A 69 12.83 12.61 -7.36
N PRO A 70 14.08 13.04 -7.62
CA PRO A 70 14.75 14.05 -6.80
C PRO A 70 14.01 15.38 -6.70
N LEU A 71 13.26 15.77 -7.73
CA LEU A 71 12.46 17.00 -7.71
C LEU A 71 11.31 16.91 -6.68
N MET A 72 10.76 15.73 -6.48
CA MET A 72 9.66 15.49 -5.54
C MET A 72 10.17 15.21 -4.13
N PHE A 73 11.16 14.33 -3.99
CA PHE A 73 11.57 13.78 -2.69
C PHE A 73 12.85 14.42 -2.12
N GLY A 74 13.54 15.25 -2.88
CA GLY A 74 14.78 15.91 -2.49
C GLY A 74 15.99 15.43 -3.28
N VAL A 75 16.96 16.33 -3.49
CA VAL A 75 18.18 16.06 -4.27
C VAL A 75 19.29 15.50 -3.38
N ARG A 76 19.63 16.18 -2.31
CA ARG A 76 20.69 15.79 -1.36
C ARG A 76 20.13 15.30 -0.04
N LEU A 77 19.11 15.98 0.46
CA LEU A 77 18.42 15.66 1.70
C LEU A 77 16.96 15.34 1.42
N PRO A 78 16.33 14.47 2.21
CA PRO A 78 14.90 14.18 2.11
C PRO A 78 14.07 15.43 2.37
N ARG A 79 13.06 15.66 1.53
CA ARG A 79 12.03 16.70 1.79
C ARG A 79 10.95 16.21 2.73
N ILE A 80 10.81 14.89 2.86
CA ILE A 80 9.80 14.22 3.67
C ILE A 80 10.56 13.43 4.73
N PRO A 81 10.78 13.99 5.91
CA PRO A 81 11.60 13.33 6.96
C PRO A 81 10.86 12.19 7.66
N VAL A 82 9.53 12.21 7.72
CA VAL A 82 8.70 11.14 8.30
C VAL A 82 7.90 10.48 7.18
N LEU A 83 8.08 9.18 7.03
CA LEU A 83 7.39 8.37 6.03
C LEU A 83 6.04 7.85 6.55
N GLY A 84 5.40 6.95 5.78
CA GLY A 84 4.11 6.36 6.14
C GLY A 84 2.96 7.02 5.40
N GLY A 85 2.42 6.29 4.41
CA GLY A 85 1.33 6.76 3.55
C GLY A 85 -0.06 6.25 3.96
N SER A 86 -0.13 5.26 4.85
CA SER A 86 -1.39 4.58 5.21
C SER A 86 -1.43 4.31 6.70
N PHE A 87 -2.57 4.59 7.33
CA PHE A 87 -2.72 4.49 8.78
C PHE A 87 -4.15 4.17 9.20
N SER A 88 -4.30 3.74 10.46
CA SER A 88 -5.55 3.73 11.21
C SER A 88 -5.30 4.27 12.62
N GLY A 89 -6.27 4.96 13.18
CA GLY A 89 -6.14 5.59 14.50
C GLY A 89 -7.43 6.23 14.99
N VAL A 90 -7.28 7.06 16.00
CA VAL A 90 -8.40 7.77 16.64
C VAL A 90 -8.23 9.27 16.42
N VAL A 91 -9.28 9.93 15.99
CA VAL A 91 -9.29 11.39 15.81
C VAL A 91 -9.11 12.07 17.17
N GLU A 92 -8.08 12.89 17.28
CA GLU A 92 -7.75 13.66 18.49
C GLU A 92 -8.32 15.09 18.44
N ALA A 93 -8.25 15.72 17.27
CA ALA A 93 -8.75 17.07 17.03
C ALA A 93 -9.18 17.24 15.57
N VAL A 94 -10.02 18.22 15.34
CA VAL A 94 -10.53 18.57 13.99
C VAL A 94 -10.33 20.06 13.71
N GLY A 95 -10.03 20.42 12.48
CA GLY A 95 -9.99 21.81 12.01
C GLY A 95 -11.40 22.43 11.94
N ALA A 96 -11.43 23.74 11.88
CA ALA A 96 -12.67 24.51 12.01
C ALA A 96 -13.71 24.25 10.89
N ASP A 97 -13.24 23.84 9.70
CA ASP A 97 -14.11 23.59 8.54
C ASP A 97 -14.47 22.09 8.39
N VAL A 98 -14.05 21.24 9.31
CA VAL A 98 -14.29 19.79 9.23
C VAL A 98 -15.71 19.48 9.66
N THR A 99 -16.42 18.71 8.84
CA THR A 99 -17.76 18.18 9.13
C THR A 99 -17.78 16.66 8.95
N GLY A 100 -18.66 15.98 9.67
CA GLY A 100 -18.85 14.53 9.53
C GLY A 100 -17.80 13.65 10.24
N VAL A 101 -16.76 14.25 10.82
CA VAL A 101 -15.74 13.58 11.62
C VAL A 101 -15.56 14.35 12.93
N ALA A 102 -15.45 13.64 14.05
CA ALA A 102 -15.32 14.22 15.38
C ALA A 102 -14.20 13.55 16.21
N PRO A 103 -13.65 14.24 17.22
CA PRO A 103 -12.76 13.60 18.17
C PRO A 103 -13.35 12.33 18.77
N GLY A 104 -12.53 11.29 18.91
CA GLY A 104 -12.93 9.95 19.35
C GLY A 104 -13.36 9.01 18.23
N ASN A 105 -13.60 9.48 17.00
CA ASN A 105 -13.93 8.60 15.90
C ASN A 105 -12.72 7.72 15.53
N VAL A 106 -12.97 6.43 15.31
CA VAL A 106 -12.00 5.48 14.79
C VAL A 106 -11.96 5.59 13.26
N VAL A 107 -10.80 5.91 12.71
CA VAL A 107 -10.64 6.17 11.29
C VAL A 107 -9.45 5.43 10.69
N ALA A 108 -9.53 5.19 9.39
CA ALA A 108 -8.39 4.79 8.57
C ALA A 108 -8.26 5.75 7.39
N GLY A 109 -7.03 5.95 6.91
CA GLY A 109 -6.82 6.93 5.84
C GLY A 109 -5.47 6.88 5.19
N THR A 110 -5.32 7.75 4.17
CA THR A 110 -4.08 7.95 3.43
C THR A 110 -3.58 9.37 3.59
N THR A 111 -2.26 9.51 3.69
CA THR A 111 -1.61 10.84 3.74
C THR A 111 -1.24 11.34 2.35
N GLY A 112 -1.37 10.51 1.33
CA GLY A 112 -0.88 10.80 -0.02
C GLY A 112 0.61 11.06 -0.04
N MET A 113 1.02 12.04 -0.81
CA MET A 113 2.43 12.43 -0.94
C MET A 113 2.99 13.19 0.26
N ALA A 114 2.15 13.64 1.19
CA ALA A 114 2.60 14.32 2.42
C ALA A 114 3.31 13.36 3.37
N MET A 115 2.94 12.06 3.34
CA MET A 115 3.44 11.03 4.25
C MET A 115 3.19 11.41 5.72
N GLY A 116 3.97 10.89 6.67
CA GLY A 116 3.95 11.33 8.08
C GLY A 116 3.31 10.36 9.05
N ALA A 117 2.78 9.20 8.60
CA ALA A 117 2.07 8.27 9.48
C ALA A 117 2.99 7.37 10.32
N HIS A 118 4.31 7.36 10.08
CA HIS A 118 5.24 6.66 10.97
C HIS A 118 5.58 7.53 12.19
N ALA A 119 4.54 7.97 12.91
CA ALA A 119 4.60 8.81 14.09
C ALA A 119 3.34 8.59 14.96
N GLU A 120 3.38 9.04 16.22
CA GLU A 120 2.22 8.92 17.12
C GLU A 120 1.01 9.75 16.68
N PHE A 121 1.22 10.85 15.94
CA PHE A 121 0.15 11.69 15.41
C PHE A 121 0.42 12.06 13.95
N VAL A 122 -0.64 12.19 13.18
CA VAL A 122 -0.61 12.70 11.82
C VAL A 122 -1.76 13.68 11.59
N ALA A 123 -1.47 14.82 10.94
CA ALA A 123 -2.49 15.73 10.44
C ALA A 123 -2.77 15.39 8.97
N VAL A 124 -4.04 15.20 8.62
CA VAL A 124 -4.46 14.79 7.28
C VAL A 124 -5.79 15.43 6.93
N ARG A 125 -6.02 15.70 5.65
CA ARG A 125 -7.30 16.22 5.16
C ARG A 125 -8.45 15.30 5.55
N ALA A 126 -9.55 15.87 6.03
CA ALA A 126 -10.73 15.10 6.46
C ALA A 126 -11.36 14.25 5.33
N ASP A 127 -11.22 14.67 4.07
CA ASP A 127 -11.71 13.93 2.89
C ASP A 127 -10.84 12.71 2.53
N ARG A 128 -9.75 12.45 3.25
CA ARG A 128 -8.84 11.29 3.06
C ARG A 128 -8.98 10.24 4.15
N VAL A 129 -9.87 10.44 5.11
CA VAL A 129 -10.16 9.47 6.16
C VAL A 129 -11.57 8.93 6.03
N VAL A 130 -11.76 7.69 6.45
CA VAL A 130 -13.05 7.03 6.53
C VAL A 130 -13.20 6.36 7.88
N SER A 131 -14.42 6.19 8.36
CA SER A 131 -14.71 5.44 9.58
C SER A 131 -14.32 3.97 9.39
N VAL A 132 -13.70 3.40 10.42
CA VAL A 132 -13.43 1.96 10.46
C VAL A 132 -14.67 1.23 10.93
N PRO A 133 -15.19 0.25 10.19
CA PRO A 133 -16.34 -0.55 10.63
C PRO A 133 -16.05 -1.31 11.92
N GLU A 134 -17.11 -1.55 12.69
CA GLU A 134 -17.03 -2.39 13.89
C GLU A 134 -16.49 -3.80 13.54
N GLY A 135 -15.62 -4.34 14.40
CA GLY A 135 -14.98 -5.64 14.20
C GLY A 135 -13.71 -5.61 13.33
N VAL A 136 -13.42 -4.53 12.62
CA VAL A 136 -12.16 -4.37 11.87
C VAL A 136 -11.08 -3.82 12.81
N SER A 137 -9.96 -4.54 12.93
CA SER A 137 -8.83 -4.09 13.74
C SER A 137 -8.10 -2.91 13.10
N HIS A 138 -7.40 -2.09 13.90
CA HIS A 138 -6.54 -1.03 13.35
C HIS A 138 -5.45 -1.56 12.41
N ASP A 139 -4.91 -2.75 12.71
CA ASP A 139 -3.87 -3.36 11.88
C ASP A 139 -4.42 -3.77 10.51
N ASP A 140 -5.60 -4.38 10.48
CA ASP A 140 -6.26 -4.73 9.21
C ASP A 140 -6.67 -3.47 8.45
N ALA A 141 -7.21 -2.47 9.15
CA ALA A 141 -7.61 -1.21 8.54
C ALA A 141 -6.42 -0.46 7.90
N ALA A 142 -5.24 -0.42 8.56
CA ALA A 142 -4.04 0.14 7.99
C ALA A 142 -3.42 -0.76 6.90
N GLY A 143 -3.49 -2.08 7.11
CA GLY A 143 -2.89 -3.10 6.24
C GLY A 143 -3.57 -3.24 4.88
N VAL A 144 -4.89 -3.01 4.80
CA VAL A 144 -5.66 -3.13 3.56
C VAL A 144 -5.37 -2.01 2.57
N ILE A 145 -4.98 -0.83 3.04
CA ILE A 145 -4.98 0.42 2.26
C ILE A 145 -4.09 0.32 1.02
N PHE A 146 -2.78 0.18 1.22
CA PHE A 146 -1.82 0.24 0.11
C PHE A 146 -2.07 -0.84 -0.94
N GLY A 147 -2.18 -2.09 -0.50
CA GLY A 147 -2.40 -3.23 -1.39
C GLY A 147 -3.79 -3.22 -2.00
N GLY A 148 -4.80 -2.96 -1.19
CA GLY A 148 -6.21 -2.97 -1.60
C GLY A 148 -6.54 -1.88 -2.60
N LEU A 149 -6.20 -0.62 -2.33
CA LEU A 149 -6.45 0.49 -3.26
C LEU A 149 -5.73 0.28 -4.59
N THR A 150 -4.49 -0.20 -4.56
CA THR A 150 -3.73 -0.50 -5.78
C THR A 150 -4.39 -1.62 -6.58
N ALA A 151 -4.71 -2.74 -5.94
CA ALA A 151 -5.33 -3.88 -6.61
C ALA A 151 -6.73 -3.54 -7.15
N LEU A 152 -7.55 -2.85 -6.36
CA LEU A 152 -8.90 -2.44 -6.76
C LEU A 152 -8.87 -1.54 -7.98
N TRP A 153 -8.01 -0.51 -7.99
CA TRP A 153 -7.87 0.39 -9.13
C TRP A 153 -7.45 -0.36 -10.40
N PHE A 154 -6.46 -1.23 -10.33
CA PHE A 154 -6.02 -1.97 -11.50
C PHE A 154 -7.09 -2.94 -12.00
N LEU A 155 -7.69 -3.74 -11.13
CA LEU A 155 -8.62 -4.79 -11.53
C LEU A 155 -9.99 -4.22 -11.95
N ARG A 156 -10.53 -3.25 -11.19
CA ARG A 156 -11.84 -2.65 -11.45
C ARG A 156 -11.76 -1.56 -12.51
N ASP A 157 -10.91 -0.53 -12.28
CA ASP A 157 -10.95 0.70 -13.08
C ASP A 157 -10.11 0.61 -14.37
N ARG A 158 -9.13 -0.31 -14.43
CA ARG A 158 -8.21 -0.40 -15.58
C ARG A 158 -8.38 -1.65 -16.43
N ALA A 159 -8.77 -2.76 -15.86
CA ALA A 159 -8.97 -4.03 -16.57
C ALA A 159 -10.44 -4.47 -16.61
N GLU A 160 -11.31 -3.86 -15.78
CA GLU A 160 -12.75 -4.18 -15.72
C GLU A 160 -12.96 -5.70 -15.59
N VAL A 161 -12.25 -6.31 -14.62
CA VAL A 161 -12.31 -7.76 -14.40
C VAL A 161 -13.73 -8.19 -14.09
N GLN A 162 -14.20 -9.22 -14.80
CA GLN A 162 -15.56 -9.75 -14.74
C GLN A 162 -15.55 -11.28 -14.63
N LEU A 163 -16.72 -11.84 -14.36
CA LEU A 163 -16.97 -13.27 -14.32
C LEU A 163 -16.42 -14.00 -15.56
N GLY A 164 -15.70 -15.10 -15.32
CA GLY A 164 -15.13 -15.97 -16.35
C GLY A 164 -13.81 -15.49 -16.94
N ARG A 165 -13.29 -14.33 -16.58
CA ARG A 165 -11.97 -13.88 -16.99
C ARG A 165 -10.87 -14.67 -16.30
N SER A 166 -9.77 -14.92 -17.00
CA SER A 166 -8.53 -15.49 -16.45
C SER A 166 -7.54 -14.39 -16.02
N VAL A 167 -7.07 -14.44 -14.77
CA VAL A 167 -6.18 -13.42 -14.21
C VAL A 167 -4.88 -14.06 -13.72
N LEU A 168 -3.75 -13.56 -14.21
CA LEU A 168 -2.42 -13.88 -13.68
C LEU A 168 -1.98 -12.76 -12.72
N VAL A 169 -1.65 -13.11 -11.47
CA VAL A 169 -1.12 -12.19 -10.47
C VAL A 169 0.34 -12.52 -10.17
N VAL A 170 1.27 -11.71 -10.64
CA VAL A 170 2.70 -11.86 -10.39
C VAL A 170 3.06 -11.13 -9.10
N GLY A 171 3.68 -11.86 -8.14
CA GLY A 171 3.89 -11.40 -6.77
C GLY A 171 2.66 -11.61 -5.88
N ALA A 172 1.92 -12.69 -6.09
CA ALA A 172 0.64 -13.00 -5.45
C ALA A 172 0.65 -13.05 -3.91
N SER A 173 1.81 -13.23 -3.29
CA SER A 173 1.94 -13.25 -1.82
C SER A 173 2.29 -11.89 -1.19
N GLY A 174 2.57 -10.83 -1.99
CA GLY A 174 2.84 -9.49 -1.47
C GLY A 174 1.55 -8.71 -1.13
N ALA A 175 1.69 -7.49 -0.58
CA ALA A 175 0.53 -6.68 -0.16
C ALA A 175 -0.48 -6.43 -1.29
N VAL A 176 -0.02 -6.05 -2.47
CA VAL A 176 -0.89 -5.86 -3.65
C VAL A 176 -1.42 -7.19 -4.16
N GLY A 177 -0.54 -8.22 -4.22
CA GLY A 177 -0.89 -9.53 -4.77
C GLY A 177 -1.96 -10.28 -3.97
N THR A 178 -1.86 -10.28 -2.63
CA THR A 178 -2.85 -10.93 -1.76
C THR A 178 -4.24 -10.31 -1.88
N MET A 179 -4.30 -8.99 -2.05
CA MET A 179 -5.55 -8.27 -2.33
C MET A 179 -6.07 -8.54 -3.74
N ALA A 180 -5.15 -8.55 -4.73
CA ALA A 180 -5.52 -8.79 -6.13
C ALA A 180 -6.12 -10.19 -6.35
N VAL A 181 -5.54 -11.22 -5.73
CA VAL A 181 -6.09 -12.59 -5.80
C VAL A 181 -7.53 -12.62 -5.29
N GLN A 182 -7.78 -12.02 -4.12
CA GLN A 182 -9.11 -12.03 -3.50
C GLN A 182 -10.13 -11.20 -4.28
N LEU A 183 -9.76 -9.98 -4.70
CA LEU A 183 -10.64 -9.09 -5.45
C LEU A 183 -10.97 -9.67 -6.84
N ALA A 184 -10.00 -10.28 -7.54
CA ALA A 184 -10.27 -10.96 -8.81
C ALA A 184 -11.21 -12.16 -8.63
N ARG A 185 -11.01 -12.98 -7.59
CA ARG A 185 -11.93 -14.07 -7.24
C ARG A 185 -13.34 -13.56 -6.94
N LEU A 186 -13.47 -12.48 -6.15
CA LEU A 186 -14.78 -11.88 -5.85
C LEU A 186 -15.49 -11.36 -7.10
N ALA A 187 -14.73 -10.91 -8.10
CA ALA A 187 -15.27 -10.55 -9.41
C ALA A 187 -15.61 -11.76 -10.30
N GLY A 188 -15.42 -13.00 -9.81
CA GLY A 188 -15.74 -14.23 -10.52
C GLY A 188 -14.69 -14.66 -11.55
N ALA A 189 -13.46 -14.17 -11.44
CA ALA A 189 -12.36 -14.56 -12.31
C ALA A 189 -11.65 -15.82 -11.81
N SER A 190 -11.10 -16.61 -12.74
CA SER A 190 -10.16 -17.69 -12.47
C SER A 190 -8.76 -17.12 -12.26
N VAL A 191 -8.16 -17.36 -11.10
CA VAL A 191 -6.91 -16.71 -10.69
C VAL A 191 -5.73 -17.69 -10.68
N THR A 192 -4.66 -17.33 -11.39
CA THR A 192 -3.34 -17.98 -11.28
C THR A 192 -2.40 -17.02 -10.54
N GLY A 193 -1.85 -17.45 -9.40
CA GLY A 193 -0.89 -16.68 -8.62
C GLY A 193 0.55 -17.10 -8.89
N VAL A 194 1.47 -16.14 -9.00
CA VAL A 194 2.92 -16.40 -9.05
C VAL A 194 3.55 -15.94 -7.75
N CYS A 195 4.13 -16.86 -7.00
CA CYS A 195 4.83 -16.58 -5.74
C CYS A 195 5.94 -17.62 -5.50
N SER A 196 6.59 -17.62 -4.35
CA SER A 196 7.47 -18.73 -3.95
C SER A 196 6.67 -19.95 -3.48
N ALA A 197 7.21 -21.15 -3.63
CA ALA A 197 6.58 -22.39 -3.17
C ALA A 197 6.15 -22.31 -1.69
N ALA A 198 6.95 -21.67 -0.83
CA ALA A 198 6.64 -21.48 0.59
C ALA A 198 5.34 -20.71 0.84
N ASN A 199 4.87 -19.90 -0.10
CA ASN A 199 3.66 -19.10 0.02
C ASN A 199 2.48 -19.67 -0.79
N ALA A 200 2.67 -20.84 -1.43
CA ALA A 200 1.67 -21.40 -2.34
C ALA A 200 0.33 -21.69 -1.65
N ASP A 201 0.37 -22.28 -0.46
CA ASP A 201 -0.85 -22.63 0.28
C ASP A 201 -1.61 -21.38 0.76
N LEU A 202 -0.88 -20.34 1.17
CA LEU A 202 -1.49 -19.06 1.46
C LEU A 202 -2.23 -18.53 0.24
N VAL A 203 -1.56 -18.45 -0.91
CA VAL A 203 -2.12 -17.87 -2.14
C VAL A 203 -3.34 -18.69 -2.63
N ARG A 204 -3.31 -20.02 -2.50
CA ARG A 204 -4.51 -20.87 -2.74
C ARG A 204 -5.63 -20.56 -1.77
N SER A 205 -5.33 -20.42 -0.47
CA SER A 205 -6.35 -20.11 0.54
C SER A 205 -7.03 -18.75 0.33
N LEU A 206 -6.38 -17.84 -0.40
CA LEU A 206 -6.94 -16.55 -0.80
C LEU A 206 -7.82 -16.64 -2.06
N GLY A 207 -7.82 -17.79 -2.75
CA GLY A 207 -8.69 -18.07 -3.89
C GLY A 207 -7.98 -18.21 -5.23
N ALA A 208 -6.66 -18.38 -5.27
CA ALA A 208 -5.98 -18.77 -6.50
C ALA A 208 -6.21 -20.26 -6.79
N GLU A 209 -6.72 -20.56 -7.98
CA GLU A 209 -6.96 -21.94 -8.43
C GLU A 209 -5.64 -22.65 -8.78
N ARG A 210 -4.68 -21.88 -9.30
CA ARG A 210 -3.34 -22.37 -9.67
C ARG A 210 -2.28 -21.46 -9.07
N VAL A 211 -1.17 -22.06 -8.62
CA VAL A 211 0.00 -21.32 -8.13
C VAL A 211 1.24 -21.81 -8.87
N ILE A 212 2.04 -20.87 -9.35
CA ILE A 212 3.30 -21.08 -10.06
C ILE A 212 4.43 -20.60 -9.14
N ASP A 213 5.42 -21.48 -8.91
CA ASP A 213 6.64 -21.09 -8.21
C ASP A 213 7.59 -20.37 -9.16
N HIS A 214 7.84 -19.08 -8.91
CA HIS A 214 8.74 -18.24 -9.71
C HIS A 214 10.20 -18.71 -9.70
N ARG A 215 10.59 -19.60 -8.79
CA ARG A 215 11.94 -20.18 -8.73
C ARG A 215 12.08 -21.39 -9.65
N ALA A 216 10.99 -22.08 -9.89
CA ALA A 216 10.96 -23.25 -10.78
C ALA A 216 10.62 -22.88 -12.23
N VAL A 217 9.82 -21.83 -12.42
CA VAL A 217 9.32 -21.43 -13.73
C VAL A 217 9.51 -19.93 -13.94
N ASP A 218 10.18 -19.54 -15.01
CA ASP A 218 10.25 -18.14 -15.45
C ASP A 218 8.88 -17.73 -16.03
N VAL A 219 8.22 -16.77 -15.34
CA VAL A 219 6.90 -16.28 -15.75
C VAL A 219 6.91 -15.71 -17.19
N THR A 220 8.04 -15.17 -17.65
CA THR A 220 8.15 -14.58 -19.00
C THR A 220 8.10 -15.62 -20.13
N THR A 221 8.28 -16.91 -19.80
CA THR A 221 8.31 -18.04 -20.72
C THR A 221 7.07 -18.93 -20.67
N LEU A 222 6.06 -18.56 -19.86
CA LEU A 222 4.82 -19.33 -19.76
C LEU A 222 4.13 -19.47 -21.13
N PRO A 223 3.68 -20.67 -21.49
CA PRO A 223 2.90 -20.89 -22.71
C PRO A 223 1.46 -20.40 -22.58
N ASP A 224 0.97 -20.28 -21.34
CA ASP A 224 -0.39 -19.85 -21.01
C ASP A 224 -0.67 -18.41 -21.47
N ARG A 225 -1.96 -18.12 -21.71
CA ARG A 225 -2.45 -16.76 -22.01
C ARG A 225 -3.59 -16.42 -21.07
N PHE A 226 -3.61 -15.15 -20.65
CA PHE A 226 -4.54 -14.63 -19.66
C PHE A 226 -5.27 -13.41 -20.19
N ASP A 227 -6.50 -13.22 -19.75
CA ASP A 227 -7.27 -12.01 -20.06
C ASP A 227 -6.74 -10.79 -19.33
N VAL A 228 -6.19 -11.00 -18.12
CA VAL A 228 -5.55 -9.95 -17.34
C VAL A 228 -4.24 -10.47 -16.74
N VAL A 229 -3.18 -9.70 -16.87
CA VAL A 229 -1.89 -9.96 -16.22
C VAL A 229 -1.57 -8.77 -15.35
N LEU A 230 -1.50 -8.98 -14.03
CA LEU A 230 -1.07 -7.97 -13.05
C LEU A 230 0.34 -8.30 -12.56
N ASP A 231 1.29 -7.40 -12.83
CA ASP A 231 2.63 -7.46 -12.25
C ASP A 231 2.75 -6.48 -11.08
N ALA A 232 2.79 -7.02 -9.86
CA ALA A 232 2.92 -6.27 -8.61
C ALA A 232 4.37 -6.15 -8.12
N VAL A 233 5.36 -6.70 -8.85
CA VAL A 233 6.78 -6.74 -8.43
C VAL A 233 7.74 -6.07 -9.42
N GLY A 234 7.36 -5.97 -10.71
CA GLY A 234 8.17 -5.33 -11.74
C GLY A 234 9.15 -6.28 -12.46
N VAL A 235 8.74 -7.54 -12.64
CA VAL A 235 9.49 -8.53 -13.42
C VAL A 235 9.09 -8.53 -14.89
N LEU A 236 7.92 -8.00 -15.23
CA LEU A 236 7.44 -7.86 -16.57
C LEU A 236 7.62 -6.41 -17.07
N ASP A 237 7.92 -6.29 -18.34
CA ASP A 237 7.80 -5.07 -19.11
C ASP A 237 6.62 -5.17 -20.11
N ARG A 238 6.35 -4.09 -20.83
CA ARG A 238 5.28 -4.05 -21.84
C ARG A 238 5.44 -5.08 -22.97
N HIS A 239 6.66 -5.56 -23.25
CA HIS A 239 6.91 -6.54 -24.33
C HIS A 239 6.74 -7.98 -23.83
N THR A 240 7.38 -8.30 -22.71
CA THR A 240 7.30 -9.63 -22.08
C THR A 240 5.90 -9.90 -21.54
N GLY A 241 5.28 -8.89 -20.88
CA GLY A 241 3.92 -9.05 -20.36
C GLY A 241 2.85 -9.23 -21.43
N ARG A 242 2.98 -8.57 -22.60
CA ARG A 242 2.01 -8.76 -23.70
C ARG A 242 2.01 -10.17 -24.26
N ARG A 243 3.12 -10.91 -24.16
CA ARG A 243 3.19 -12.31 -24.62
C ARG A 243 2.31 -13.24 -23.79
N LEU A 244 1.95 -12.84 -22.59
CA LEU A 244 1.09 -13.60 -21.67
C LEU A 244 -0.40 -13.27 -21.84
N LEU A 245 -0.76 -12.38 -22.77
CA LEU A 245 -2.15 -11.96 -22.96
C LEU A 245 -2.86 -12.79 -24.03
N THR A 246 -4.16 -12.99 -23.80
CA THR A 246 -5.11 -13.31 -24.88
C THR A 246 -5.19 -12.14 -25.88
N PRO A 247 -5.79 -12.29 -27.06
CA PRO A 247 -5.89 -11.19 -28.05
C PRO A 247 -6.47 -9.89 -27.49
N ASP A 248 -7.49 -9.98 -26.60
CA ASP A 248 -8.16 -8.84 -25.96
C ASP A 248 -7.69 -8.61 -24.51
N GLY A 249 -6.60 -9.26 -24.12
CA GLY A 249 -6.10 -9.21 -22.74
C GLY A 249 -5.47 -7.86 -22.37
N VAL A 250 -5.42 -7.58 -21.07
CA VAL A 250 -4.91 -6.32 -20.50
C VAL A 250 -3.72 -6.60 -19.57
N LEU A 251 -2.62 -5.87 -19.78
CA LEU A 251 -1.42 -5.89 -18.93
C LEU A 251 -1.46 -4.72 -17.95
N LEU A 252 -1.32 -5.04 -16.67
CA LEU A 252 -1.33 -4.13 -15.54
C LEU A 252 0.05 -4.12 -14.87
N LEU A 253 0.79 -3.03 -14.96
CA LEU A 253 2.13 -2.88 -14.39
C LEU A 253 2.08 -1.95 -13.17
N ALA A 254 1.95 -2.53 -11.97
CA ALA A 254 1.96 -1.76 -10.72
C ALA A 254 3.37 -1.25 -10.37
N VAL A 255 4.40 -1.91 -10.91
CA VAL A 255 5.80 -1.47 -10.82
C VAL A 255 6.35 -1.41 -12.24
N ALA A 256 6.32 -0.22 -12.84
CA ALA A 256 6.75 0.00 -14.21
C ALA A 256 7.98 0.92 -14.28
N SER A 257 8.82 0.76 -15.30
CA SER A 257 9.82 1.76 -15.66
C SER A 257 9.15 3.07 -16.11
N LEU A 258 9.89 4.18 -16.12
CA LEU A 258 9.37 5.43 -16.66
C LEU A 258 8.95 5.26 -18.14
N ALA A 259 9.75 4.53 -18.92
CA ALA A 259 9.45 4.26 -20.31
C ALA A 259 8.14 3.46 -20.47
N ASP A 260 7.96 2.41 -19.66
CA ASP A 260 6.73 1.61 -19.69
C ASP A 260 5.52 2.41 -19.21
N THR A 261 5.71 3.32 -18.25
CA THR A 261 4.65 4.22 -17.76
C THR A 261 4.22 5.22 -18.83
N VAL A 262 5.18 5.89 -19.48
CA VAL A 262 4.90 6.91 -20.52
C VAL A 262 4.34 6.29 -21.80
N LEU A 263 4.81 5.09 -22.14
CA LEU A 263 4.42 4.36 -23.34
C LEU A 263 3.27 3.36 -23.10
N ALA A 264 2.70 3.34 -21.91
CA ALA A 264 1.50 2.55 -21.60
C ALA A 264 0.31 3.04 -22.45
N ARG A 265 -0.11 2.24 -23.43
CA ARG A 265 -1.21 2.56 -24.35
C ARG A 265 -2.02 1.31 -24.69
N GLY A 266 -3.29 1.52 -25.04
CA GLY A 266 -4.20 0.43 -25.42
C GLY A 266 -4.40 -0.53 -24.26
N ASN A 267 -3.96 -1.76 -24.46
CA ASN A 267 -4.09 -2.86 -23.50
C ASN A 267 -2.97 -2.92 -22.44
N VAL A 268 -2.04 -1.96 -22.40
CA VAL A 268 -1.06 -1.83 -21.30
C VAL A 268 -1.44 -0.64 -20.43
N LYS A 269 -1.55 -0.88 -19.14
CA LYS A 269 -1.87 0.12 -18.11
C LYS A 269 -0.75 0.11 -17.07
N ALA A 270 -0.25 1.28 -16.72
CA ALA A 270 0.78 1.47 -15.71
C ALA A 270 0.51 2.74 -14.91
N GLY A 271 1.17 2.90 -13.77
CA GLY A 271 1.05 4.08 -12.92
C GLY A 271 0.46 3.77 -11.55
N SER A 272 0.03 4.81 -10.84
CA SER A 272 -0.61 4.73 -9.53
C SER A 272 -2.05 5.23 -9.62
N GLY A 273 -2.95 4.56 -8.91
CA GLY A 273 -4.35 4.94 -8.81
C GLY A 273 -4.59 6.11 -7.86
N PRO A 274 -5.76 6.74 -7.94
CA PRO A 274 -6.20 7.71 -6.96
C PRO A 274 -6.50 6.98 -5.63
N GLU A 275 -6.19 7.65 -4.52
CA GLU A 275 -6.51 7.19 -3.17
C GLU A 275 -7.89 7.75 -2.77
N ARG A 276 -8.96 7.19 -3.32
CA ARG A 276 -10.33 7.66 -3.05
C ARG A 276 -10.81 7.12 -1.70
N ALA A 277 -11.38 7.99 -0.87
CA ALA A 277 -12.00 7.59 0.39
C ALA A 277 -13.13 6.57 0.20
N SER A 278 -13.93 6.69 -0.86
CA SER A 278 -14.98 5.73 -1.20
C SER A 278 -14.46 4.33 -1.50
N ASP A 279 -13.29 4.23 -2.14
CA ASP A 279 -12.67 2.94 -2.44
C ASP A 279 -12.11 2.30 -1.15
N LEU A 280 -11.54 3.12 -0.25
CA LEU A 280 -11.10 2.66 1.07
C LEU A 280 -12.30 2.19 1.92
N ALA A 281 -13.38 2.94 1.94
CA ALA A 281 -14.60 2.54 2.65
C ALA A 281 -15.14 1.19 2.13
N HIS A 282 -15.17 1.01 0.80
CA HIS A 282 -15.55 -0.27 0.19
C HIS A 282 -14.63 -1.43 0.62
N LEU A 283 -13.32 -1.23 0.61
CA LEU A 283 -12.37 -2.26 1.04
C LEU A 283 -12.55 -2.64 2.52
N LEU A 284 -12.77 -1.65 3.39
CA LEU A 284 -13.03 -1.91 4.80
C LEU A 284 -14.35 -2.64 5.04
N ASP A 285 -15.37 -2.36 4.24
CA ASP A 285 -16.64 -3.10 4.26
C ASP A 285 -16.46 -4.57 3.85
N LEU A 286 -15.66 -4.85 2.81
CA LEU A 286 -15.29 -6.22 2.43
C LEU A 286 -14.54 -6.95 3.54
N VAL A 287 -13.64 -6.26 4.26
CA VAL A 287 -12.93 -6.82 5.41
C VAL A 287 -13.91 -7.11 6.55
N ALA A 288 -14.80 -6.16 6.88
CA ALA A 288 -15.80 -6.32 7.94
C ALA A 288 -16.75 -7.49 7.68
N LYS A 289 -17.10 -7.75 6.42
CA LYS A 289 -17.93 -8.90 5.98
C LYS A 289 -17.15 -10.22 5.92
N GLY A 290 -15.84 -10.20 6.12
CA GLY A 290 -14.99 -11.38 5.94
C GLY A 290 -14.83 -11.87 4.50
N GLU A 291 -15.25 -11.04 3.51
CA GLU A 291 -15.10 -11.35 2.09
C GLU A 291 -13.65 -11.21 1.62
N VAL A 292 -12.90 -10.33 2.29
CA VAL A 292 -11.47 -10.11 2.08
C VAL A 292 -10.75 -10.24 3.43
N ARG A 293 -9.67 -11.01 3.44
CA ARG A 293 -8.76 -11.17 4.57
C ARG A 293 -7.51 -10.34 4.35
N VAL A 294 -7.15 -9.51 5.31
CA VAL A 294 -5.87 -8.80 5.30
C VAL A 294 -4.78 -9.75 5.77
N VAL A 295 -3.78 -9.96 4.92
CA VAL A 295 -2.61 -10.78 5.27
C VAL A 295 -1.55 -9.86 5.87
N LEU A 296 -1.20 -10.10 7.13
CA LEU A 296 -0.14 -9.36 7.82
C LEU A 296 1.12 -10.22 7.92
N ASP A 297 2.26 -9.66 7.50
CA ASP A 297 3.58 -10.29 7.61
C ASP A 297 4.06 -10.24 9.07
N ASP A 298 3.98 -9.04 9.65
CA ASP A 298 4.34 -8.79 11.05
C ASP A 298 3.71 -7.49 11.55
N VAL A 299 3.64 -7.32 12.88
CA VAL A 299 3.24 -6.09 13.56
C VAL A 299 4.33 -5.72 14.57
N LEU A 300 5.03 -4.64 14.31
CA LEU A 300 6.20 -4.22 15.07
C LEU A 300 5.91 -2.90 15.82
N PRO A 301 6.52 -2.65 16.97
CA PRO A 301 6.50 -1.32 17.56
C PRO A 301 7.28 -0.32 16.69
N LEU A 302 6.96 0.97 16.78
CA LEU A 302 7.61 2.03 16.01
C LEU A 302 9.14 2.05 16.22
N ASP A 303 9.63 1.68 17.40
CA ASP A 303 11.07 1.59 17.70
C ASP A 303 11.81 0.60 16.80
N ARG A 304 11.10 -0.37 16.23
CA ARG A 304 11.65 -1.36 15.29
C ARG A 304 11.40 -0.98 13.82
N ILE A 305 11.18 0.30 13.53
CA ILE A 305 10.89 0.78 12.15
C ILE A 305 12.01 0.42 11.16
N ALA A 306 13.26 0.46 11.58
CA ALA A 306 14.39 0.08 10.73
C ALA A 306 14.31 -1.40 10.31
N GLU A 307 13.91 -2.28 11.22
CA GLU A 307 13.68 -3.69 10.94
C GLU A 307 12.49 -3.89 9.98
N ALA A 308 11.39 -3.16 10.19
CA ALA A 308 10.25 -3.15 9.29
C ALA A 308 10.67 -2.78 7.86
N HIS A 309 11.46 -1.73 7.70
CA HIS A 309 11.99 -1.35 6.40
C HIS A 309 12.97 -2.37 5.81
N ALA A 310 13.84 -2.99 6.63
CA ALA A 310 14.74 -4.07 6.18
C ALA A 310 13.92 -5.27 5.66
N ARG A 311 12.81 -5.61 6.34
CA ARG A 311 11.90 -6.66 5.90
C ARG A 311 11.27 -6.35 4.56
N VAL A 312 10.83 -5.11 4.32
CA VAL A 312 10.32 -4.65 3.02
C VAL A 312 11.43 -4.69 1.96
N ASP A 313 12.64 -4.21 2.28
CA ASP A 313 13.78 -4.19 1.37
C ASP A 313 14.22 -5.58 0.92
N SER A 314 14.02 -6.60 1.75
CA SER A 314 14.35 -7.99 1.42
C SER A 314 13.55 -8.55 0.24
N GLY A 315 12.42 -7.92 -0.13
CA GLY A 315 11.49 -8.43 -1.14
C GLY A 315 10.78 -9.74 -0.76
N ARG A 316 10.91 -10.18 0.51
CA ARG A 316 10.36 -11.46 1.00
C ARG A 316 9.15 -11.28 1.92
N LYS A 317 8.68 -10.06 2.08
CA LYS A 317 7.50 -9.72 2.88
C LYS A 317 6.24 -10.39 2.30
N VAL A 318 5.40 -10.95 3.17
CA VAL A 318 4.13 -11.60 2.81
C VAL A 318 2.96 -10.72 3.28
N GLY A 319 2.09 -10.28 2.37
CA GLY A 319 1.02 -9.34 2.74
C GLY A 319 1.52 -7.97 3.14
N SER A 320 0.91 -7.37 4.16
CA SER A 320 1.23 -6.03 4.69
C SER A 320 2.05 -6.12 5.98
N LEU A 321 2.88 -5.13 6.24
CA LEU A 321 3.68 -5.02 7.46
C LEU A 321 3.24 -3.76 8.19
N ILE A 322 2.99 -3.88 9.47
CA ILE A 322 2.44 -2.82 10.32
C ILE A 322 3.46 -2.39 11.36
N VAL A 323 3.46 -1.09 11.66
CA VAL A 323 4.12 -0.52 12.84
C VAL A 323 3.08 0.16 13.72
N ARG A 324 3.24 0.04 15.04
CA ARG A 324 2.41 0.69 16.06
C ARG A 324 3.26 1.74 16.79
N PRO A 325 2.92 3.02 16.63
CA PRO A 325 3.59 4.10 17.34
C PRO A 325 3.44 4.04 18.87
#